data_b42f494a667104b1741340aabe3a264a
#
_entry.id   b42f494a667104b1741340aabe3a264a
#
_cell.length_a   1.000
_cell.length_b   1.000
_cell.length_c   1.000
_cell.angle_alpha   90.00
_cell.angle_beta   90.00
_cell.angle_gamma   90.00
#
_symmetry.space_group_name_H-M   'P 1'
#
loop_
_entity.id
_entity.type
_entity.pdbx_description
1 polymer ?
#
loop_
_entity_poly.entity_id
_entity_poly.type
_entity_poly.pdbx_seq_one_letter_code
_entity_poly.pdbx_strand_id
1 'polypeptide(L)'
;MSMSPRPPFPSFIPESAPFTPEQRTWLNGLFAGVFGLQEGVTPLSPADAAKLLPGLLDAGAAPATTPTEADDGAPWHDPAMPMPDRMKLADGRPLPRRMMAAMAQQDCGQCGYNCKDYADKLFDKSEKRLNLCVPGGKETSRMLKQLYAELDGGASAPAVEIAEEPKRVAYSPPGRSRDNPVYATFLSRQRLNKEGSEKETWHIEIDLAESGLDYEVGDSFGIFPANAPSLVEGVLEALGAPGDFPIGDRTLREVLTDGVSLSPAPDMLFQLVSYITGGERKAKAKALAEGKDPDGDAASLDVLAALHKFPGLRMDPEAFIEALDPLQPRVYSISSSLKSSPGRVTLTVDAVRYEVDKRMRYGVCSTFLGGRCSPGDRLRVYVQKAHGFALPADPAKPVIMIGPGTGIAPFRAFLHERQAIKAPGRNWLFFGHQRSNHDFFYEEELTAMRASGHLTRLTLAWSRDANEKIYVQHRMREVGRDIWAWLNDGAHVYVCGDAQRMAKDVETALVDIVAQHGGCTPAQAKDFVADLKAKGRYQADVY
;
A
#
# COMPACT_ATOMS: atom_id res chain seq x y z
N MET A 1 -66.24 8.06 -7.58
CA MET A 1 -64.85 8.09 -8.12
C MET A 1 -64.00 8.91 -7.17
N SER A 2 -63.31 8.25 -6.27
CA SER A 2 -62.41 8.91 -5.30
C SER A 2 -61.10 9.19 -6.00
N MET A 3 -60.76 10.45 -6.20
CA MET A 3 -59.46 10.86 -6.72
C MET A 3 -58.42 10.64 -5.61
N SER A 4 -57.51 9.69 -5.80
CA SER A 4 -56.34 9.58 -4.95
C SER A 4 -55.53 10.89 -5.03
N PRO A 5 -55.09 11.48 -3.91
CA PRO A 5 -54.24 12.65 -3.94
C PRO A 5 -52.92 12.35 -4.66
N ARG A 6 -52.53 13.19 -5.58
CA ARG A 6 -51.24 13.09 -6.25
C ARG A 6 -50.12 13.25 -5.19
N PRO A 7 -49.05 12.46 -5.26
CA PRO A 7 -47.91 12.65 -4.36
C PRO A 7 -47.33 14.06 -4.57
N PRO A 8 -46.90 14.73 -3.50
CA PRO A 8 -46.43 16.12 -3.55
C PRO A 8 -45.05 16.35 -4.18
N PHE A 9 -44.42 15.29 -4.70
CA PHE A 9 -43.09 15.37 -5.30
C PHE A 9 -43.04 14.61 -6.64
N PRO A 10 -42.09 14.95 -7.55
CA PRO A 10 -41.96 14.27 -8.82
C PRO A 10 -41.59 12.79 -8.65
N SER A 11 -42.18 11.94 -9.50
CA SER A 11 -41.86 10.51 -9.51
C SER A 11 -40.48 10.28 -10.11
N PHE A 12 -39.51 9.80 -9.31
CA PHE A 12 -38.16 9.41 -9.74
C PHE A 12 -38.14 7.99 -10.30
N ILE A 13 -39.16 7.17 -9.94
CA ILE A 13 -39.26 5.78 -10.37
C ILE A 13 -40.30 5.69 -11.48
N PRO A 14 -39.94 5.25 -12.70
CA PRO A 14 -40.91 5.07 -13.80
C PRO A 14 -42.01 4.07 -13.45
N GLU A 15 -43.21 4.28 -14.00
CA GLU A 15 -44.34 3.35 -13.80
C GLU A 15 -44.05 1.93 -14.34
N SER A 16 -43.13 1.83 -15.32
CA SER A 16 -42.70 0.57 -15.90
C SER A 16 -41.67 -0.19 -15.06
N ALA A 17 -41.16 0.40 -13.97
CA ALA A 17 -40.20 -0.28 -13.09
C ALA A 17 -40.87 -1.42 -12.32
N PRO A 18 -40.15 -2.55 -12.08
CA PRO A 18 -40.74 -3.76 -11.48
C PRO A 18 -40.92 -3.66 -9.96
N PHE A 19 -41.62 -2.59 -9.52
CA PHE A 19 -41.97 -2.33 -8.11
C PHE A 19 -43.45 -2.23 -7.95
N THR A 20 -43.99 -2.62 -6.76
CA THR A 20 -45.39 -2.38 -6.45
C THR A 20 -45.68 -0.88 -6.29
N PRO A 21 -46.91 -0.42 -6.39
CA PRO A 21 -47.27 1.00 -6.16
C PRO A 21 -46.77 1.54 -4.82
N GLU A 22 -46.82 0.73 -3.77
CA GLU A 22 -46.38 1.07 -2.41
C GLU A 22 -44.84 1.20 -2.37
N GLN A 23 -44.11 0.27 -2.99
CA GLN A 23 -42.64 0.32 -3.09
C GLN A 23 -42.19 1.54 -3.86
N ARG A 24 -42.86 1.88 -4.96
CA ARG A 24 -42.58 3.10 -5.75
C ARG A 24 -42.80 4.37 -4.95
N THR A 25 -43.91 4.42 -4.18
CA THR A 25 -44.22 5.58 -3.32
C THR A 25 -43.13 5.78 -2.27
N TRP A 26 -42.69 4.69 -1.63
CA TRP A 26 -41.64 4.73 -0.62
C TRP A 26 -40.28 5.16 -1.22
N LEU A 27 -39.87 4.57 -2.34
CA LEU A 27 -38.64 4.93 -3.05
C LEU A 27 -38.63 6.38 -3.52
N ASN A 28 -39.75 6.87 -4.06
CA ASN A 28 -39.90 8.27 -4.43
C ASN A 28 -39.79 9.22 -3.23
N GLY A 29 -40.33 8.84 -2.07
CA GLY A 29 -40.17 9.60 -0.83
C GLY A 29 -38.72 9.60 -0.32
N LEU A 30 -38.02 8.46 -0.40
CA LEU A 30 -36.63 8.37 -0.04
C LEU A 30 -35.76 9.27 -0.92
N PHE A 31 -35.93 9.24 -2.25
CA PHE A 31 -35.19 10.09 -3.17
C PHE A 31 -35.52 11.58 -2.98
N ALA A 32 -36.79 11.94 -2.71
CA ALA A 32 -37.14 13.31 -2.39
C ALA A 32 -36.43 13.82 -1.13
N GLY A 33 -36.30 13.00 -0.10
CA GLY A 33 -35.56 13.31 1.12
C GLY A 33 -34.05 13.43 0.89
N VAL A 34 -33.43 12.51 0.10
CA VAL A 34 -32.02 12.52 -0.22
C VAL A 34 -31.61 13.75 -1.05
N PHE A 35 -32.50 14.18 -1.97
CA PHE A 35 -32.22 15.35 -2.83
C PHE A 35 -32.66 16.68 -2.22
N GLY A 36 -33.14 16.69 -0.97
CA GLY A 36 -33.49 17.93 -0.26
C GLY A 36 -34.66 18.71 -0.87
N LEU A 37 -35.59 18.04 -1.56
CA LEU A 37 -36.66 18.68 -2.33
C LEU A 37 -37.85 19.18 -1.50
N GLN A 38 -37.82 18.98 -0.17
CA GLN A 38 -38.80 19.58 0.76
C GLN A 38 -38.18 19.91 2.14
N GLU A 39 -38.31 21.14 2.57
CA GLU A 39 -38.07 21.54 3.97
C GLU A 39 -39.17 20.94 4.86
N GLY A 40 -38.79 20.16 5.87
CA GLY A 40 -39.71 19.66 6.91
C GLY A 40 -39.98 18.16 6.94
N VAL A 41 -39.35 17.34 6.09
CA VAL A 41 -39.46 15.87 6.14
C VAL A 41 -38.46 15.33 7.14
N THR A 42 -38.90 14.89 8.31
CA THR A 42 -38.09 14.11 9.25
C THR A 42 -37.94 12.68 8.74
N PRO A 43 -36.72 12.11 8.68
CA PRO A 43 -36.54 10.71 8.32
C PRO A 43 -37.29 9.80 9.31
N LEU A 44 -38.02 8.81 8.81
CA LEU A 44 -38.61 7.76 9.63
C LEU A 44 -37.51 7.03 10.44
N SER A 45 -37.78 6.85 11.74
CA SER A 45 -36.88 6.02 12.55
C SER A 45 -36.90 4.56 12.05
N PRO A 46 -35.83 3.79 12.21
CA PRO A 46 -35.81 2.37 11.85
C PRO A 46 -36.94 1.55 12.46
N ALA A 47 -37.43 1.94 13.66
CA ALA A 47 -38.55 1.30 14.35
C ALA A 47 -39.93 1.61 13.71
N ASP A 48 -40.08 2.80 13.12
CA ASP A 48 -41.30 3.19 12.44
C ASP A 48 -41.33 2.66 10.99
N ALA A 49 -40.16 2.55 10.35
CA ALA A 49 -40.04 1.86 9.06
C ALA A 49 -40.38 0.37 9.16
N ALA A 50 -39.99 -0.31 10.24
CA ALA A 50 -40.35 -1.70 10.51
C ALA A 50 -41.86 -1.93 10.72
N LYS A 51 -42.57 -0.95 11.25
CA LYS A 51 -44.05 -1.03 11.44
C LYS A 51 -44.82 -0.84 10.14
N LEU A 52 -44.26 -0.07 9.20
CA LEU A 52 -44.91 0.25 7.93
C LEU A 52 -44.71 -0.83 6.85
N LEU A 53 -43.70 -1.65 6.98
CA LEU A 53 -43.35 -2.71 6.03
C LEU A 53 -42.99 -4.03 6.76
N PRO A 54 -43.99 -4.68 7.42
CA PRO A 54 -43.73 -5.99 8.02
C PRO A 54 -43.39 -7.02 6.91
N GLY A 55 -42.21 -7.61 6.99
CA GLY A 55 -41.70 -8.60 6.06
C GLY A 55 -40.63 -8.09 5.06
N LEU A 56 -40.43 -6.79 4.87
CA LEU A 56 -39.35 -6.28 4.02
C LEU A 56 -38.02 -6.22 4.78
N LEU A 57 -38.07 -6.11 6.10
CA LEU A 57 -36.90 -6.10 6.97
C LEU A 57 -36.49 -7.51 7.48
N ASP A 58 -37.40 -8.49 7.35
CA ASP A 58 -37.05 -9.91 7.61
C ASP A 58 -36.23 -10.55 6.47
N ALA A 59 -36.27 -9.98 5.25
CA ALA A 59 -35.37 -10.36 4.15
C ALA A 59 -33.99 -9.71 4.27
N GLY A 60 -33.83 -8.80 5.21
CA GLY A 60 -32.60 -8.15 5.61
C GLY A 60 -32.22 -8.52 7.04
N ALA A 61 -32.40 -9.78 7.44
CA ALA A 61 -31.52 -10.30 8.48
C ALA A 61 -30.12 -9.97 7.98
N ALA A 62 -29.49 -8.98 8.62
CA ALA A 62 -28.05 -8.83 8.55
C ALA A 62 -27.51 -10.24 8.61
N PRO A 63 -26.60 -10.66 7.69
CA PRO A 63 -26.03 -11.99 7.77
C PRO A 63 -25.71 -12.18 9.23
N ALA A 64 -26.26 -13.25 9.82
CA ALA A 64 -26.13 -13.51 11.24
C ALA A 64 -24.71 -13.15 11.56
N THR A 65 -24.51 -12.16 12.42
CA THR A 65 -23.18 -11.78 12.85
C THR A 65 -22.58 -13.08 13.26
N THR A 66 -21.74 -13.64 12.37
CA THR A 66 -20.79 -14.66 12.75
C THR A 66 -20.27 -14.13 14.06
N PRO A 67 -20.32 -14.90 15.16
CA PRO A 67 -19.95 -14.40 16.47
C PRO A 67 -18.69 -13.59 16.24
N THR A 68 -18.71 -12.32 16.64
CA THR A 68 -17.59 -11.40 16.49
C THR A 68 -16.44 -12.20 17.02
N GLU A 69 -15.56 -12.71 16.12
CA GLU A 69 -14.40 -13.48 16.56
C GLU A 69 -13.76 -12.55 17.54
N ALA A 70 -13.66 -12.98 18.78
CA ALA A 70 -13.00 -12.21 19.82
C ALA A 70 -11.68 -11.80 19.20
N ASP A 71 -11.39 -10.49 19.18
CA ASP A 71 -10.17 -9.96 18.58
C ASP A 71 -9.02 -10.82 19.09
N ASP A 72 -8.54 -11.74 18.24
CA ASP A 72 -7.50 -12.69 18.60
C ASP A 72 -6.13 -12.00 18.65
N GLY A 73 -6.14 -10.66 18.49
CA GLY A 73 -4.95 -9.82 18.48
C GLY A 73 -4.03 -10.07 17.30
N ALA A 74 -4.39 -10.96 16.37
CA ALA A 74 -3.58 -11.40 15.24
C ALA A 74 -2.09 -11.46 15.60
N PRO A 75 -1.64 -12.39 16.47
CA PRO A 75 -0.28 -12.39 17.02
C PRO A 75 0.82 -12.54 15.95
N TRP A 76 0.43 -12.90 14.73
CA TRP A 76 1.29 -12.91 13.55
C TRP A 76 1.39 -11.55 12.84
N HIS A 77 0.65 -10.53 13.27
CA HIS A 77 0.66 -9.20 12.63
C HIS A 77 1.91 -8.41 13.05
N ASP A 78 3.07 -8.93 12.66
CA ASP A 78 4.40 -8.35 12.86
C ASP A 78 5.19 -8.45 11.55
N PRO A 79 5.48 -7.33 10.85
CA PRO A 79 6.24 -7.34 9.61
C PRO A 79 7.70 -7.83 9.77
N ALA A 80 8.24 -7.81 10.99
CA ALA A 80 9.58 -8.32 11.29
C ALA A 80 9.61 -9.84 11.56
N MET A 81 8.43 -10.48 11.72
CA MET A 81 8.35 -11.91 11.98
C MET A 81 8.48 -12.71 10.68
N PRO A 82 9.36 -13.72 10.58
CA PRO A 82 9.45 -14.60 9.42
C PRO A 82 8.13 -15.32 9.14
N MET A 83 7.76 -15.46 7.85
CA MET A 83 6.51 -16.10 7.46
C MET A 83 6.29 -17.50 8.07
N PRO A 84 7.29 -18.42 8.17
CA PRO A 84 7.09 -19.71 8.83
C PRO A 84 6.62 -19.60 10.29
N ASP A 85 7.09 -18.60 11.01
CA ASP A 85 6.70 -18.40 12.42
C ASP A 85 5.30 -17.78 12.52
N ARG A 86 4.95 -16.85 11.61
CA ARG A 86 3.57 -16.35 11.47
C ARG A 86 2.57 -17.47 11.18
N MET A 87 2.93 -18.37 10.25
CA MET A 87 2.07 -19.51 9.89
C MET A 87 1.86 -20.48 11.07
N LYS A 88 2.89 -20.70 11.92
CA LYS A 88 2.72 -21.48 13.16
C LYS A 88 1.73 -20.84 14.14
N LEU A 89 1.79 -19.51 14.29
CA LEU A 89 0.86 -18.77 15.15
C LEU A 89 -0.58 -18.78 14.61
N ALA A 90 -0.72 -18.89 13.30
CA ALA A 90 -2.01 -18.96 12.62
C ALA A 90 -2.52 -20.40 12.46
N ASP A 91 -1.78 -21.42 12.92
CA ASP A 91 -2.20 -22.82 12.84
C ASP A 91 -3.49 -23.05 13.60
N GLY A 92 -4.42 -23.84 13.00
CA GLY A 92 -5.74 -24.06 13.54
C GLY A 92 -6.71 -22.87 13.48
N ARG A 93 -6.31 -21.73 12.93
CA ARG A 93 -7.20 -20.58 12.71
C ARG A 93 -7.99 -20.72 11.41
N PRO A 94 -9.12 -20.00 11.28
CA PRO A 94 -9.90 -19.96 10.03
C PRO A 94 -9.03 -19.60 8.84
N LEU A 95 -9.36 -20.13 7.65
CA LEU A 95 -8.55 -19.98 6.44
C LEU A 95 -8.24 -18.53 6.06
N PRO A 96 -9.16 -17.54 6.15
CA PRO A 96 -8.82 -16.14 5.89
C PRO A 96 -7.73 -15.61 6.83
N ARG A 97 -7.72 -16.07 8.10
CA ARG A 97 -6.68 -15.68 9.07
C ARG A 97 -5.32 -16.29 8.72
N ARG A 98 -5.30 -17.54 8.25
CA ARG A 98 -4.09 -18.19 7.75
C ARG A 98 -3.58 -17.51 6.47
N MET A 99 -4.48 -17.11 5.56
CA MET A 99 -4.13 -16.32 4.38
C MET A 99 -3.54 -14.94 4.77
N MET A 100 -4.13 -14.26 5.76
CA MET A 100 -3.58 -13.02 6.29
C MET A 100 -2.16 -13.24 6.83
N ALA A 101 -1.92 -14.28 7.63
CA ALA A 101 -0.60 -14.59 8.20
C ALA A 101 0.48 -14.84 7.15
N ALA A 102 0.11 -15.35 5.97
CA ALA A 102 1.01 -15.55 4.85
C ALA A 102 1.49 -14.25 4.18
N MET A 103 0.81 -13.13 4.40
CA MET A 103 1.15 -11.83 3.81
C MET A 103 2.28 -11.13 4.55
N ALA A 104 2.79 -10.02 4.00
CA ALA A 104 3.93 -9.30 4.56
C ALA A 104 3.65 -8.57 5.88
N GLN A 105 2.40 -8.44 6.30
CA GLN A 105 1.96 -7.78 7.55
C GLN A 105 2.30 -6.28 7.63
N GLN A 106 2.51 -5.61 6.50
CA GLN A 106 2.89 -4.19 6.46
C GLN A 106 1.68 -3.25 6.31
N ASP A 107 0.51 -3.79 5.92
CA ASP A 107 -0.69 -3.02 5.56
C ASP A 107 -0.41 -1.85 4.58
N CYS A 108 0.62 -2.02 3.76
CA CYS A 108 1.20 -0.99 2.90
C CYS A 108 0.31 -0.53 1.74
N GLY A 109 -0.84 -1.17 1.53
CA GLY A 109 -1.77 -0.81 0.46
C GLY A 109 -1.29 -1.06 -0.98
N GLN A 110 -0.05 -1.52 -1.24
CA GLN A 110 0.48 -1.71 -2.60
C GLN A 110 -0.37 -2.65 -3.46
N CYS A 111 -0.99 -3.66 -2.85
CA CYS A 111 -1.93 -4.56 -3.52
C CYS A 111 -3.32 -3.94 -3.76
N GLY A 112 -3.60 -2.76 -3.21
CA GLY A 112 -4.91 -2.11 -3.20
C GLY A 112 -5.77 -2.46 -1.97
N TYR A 113 -5.22 -3.23 -1.02
CA TYR A 113 -5.87 -3.72 0.19
C TYR A 113 -4.93 -3.59 1.39
N ASN A 114 -5.44 -3.62 2.62
CA ASN A 114 -4.63 -4.03 3.76
C ASN A 114 -4.50 -5.57 3.80
N CYS A 115 -3.66 -6.11 4.68
CA CYS A 115 -3.41 -7.55 4.70
C CYS A 115 -4.66 -8.37 5.05
N LYS A 116 -5.50 -7.87 5.94
CA LYS A 116 -6.77 -8.52 6.31
C LYS A 116 -7.76 -8.51 5.15
N ASP A 117 -7.99 -7.34 4.53
CA ASP A 117 -8.96 -7.18 3.45
C ASP A 117 -8.56 -8.02 2.22
N TYR A 118 -7.25 -8.10 1.90
CA TYR A 118 -6.79 -8.96 0.81
C TYR A 118 -7.04 -10.44 1.10
N ALA A 119 -6.82 -10.90 2.35
CA ALA A 119 -7.12 -12.26 2.75
C ALA A 119 -8.62 -12.58 2.65
N ASP A 120 -9.47 -11.66 3.11
CA ASP A 120 -10.92 -11.80 3.05
C ASP A 120 -11.40 -11.84 1.58
N LYS A 121 -10.83 -10.99 0.70
CA LYS A 121 -11.13 -10.97 -0.74
C LYS A 121 -10.68 -12.21 -1.49
N LEU A 122 -9.58 -12.83 -1.09
CA LEU A 122 -9.16 -14.13 -1.62
C LEU A 122 -10.09 -15.24 -1.15
N PHE A 123 -10.50 -15.20 0.12
CA PHE A 123 -11.37 -16.22 0.69
C PHE A 123 -12.77 -16.20 0.06
N ASP A 124 -13.35 -15.02 -0.15
CA ASP A 124 -14.65 -14.86 -0.81
C ASP A 124 -14.59 -14.98 -2.35
N LYS A 125 -13.40 -15.26 -2.91
CA LYS A 125 -13.12 -15.39 -4.35
C LYS A 125 -13.42 -14.13 -5.18
N SER A 126 -13.61 -12.96 -4.55
CA SER A 126 -13.78 -11.68 -5.25
C SER A 126 -12.45 -11.15 -5.82
N GLU A 127 -11.32 -11.54 -5.22
CA GLU A 127 -9.98 -11.38 -5.79
C GLU A 127 -9.40 -12.77 -6.13
N LYS A 128 -8.84 -12.93 -7.32
CA LYS A 128 -8.24 -14.20 -7.78
C LYS A 128 -6.73 -14.14 -7.95
N ARG A 129 -6.16 -12.94 -7.95
CA ARG A 129 -4.72 -12.72 -8.12
C ARG A 129 -4.00 -13.03 -6.81
N LEU A 130 -3.21 -14.07 -6.76
CA LEU A 130 -2.51 -14.56 -5.56
C LEU A 130 -1.11 -13.95 -5.37
N ASN A 131 -0.69 -13.04 -6.26
CA ASN A 131 0.64 -12.45 -6.33
C ASN A 131 0.65 -10.92 -6.15
N LEU A 132 -0.39 -10.34 -5.56
CA LEU A 132 -0.48 -8.89 -5.37
C LEU A 132 0.38 -8.36 -4.21
N CYS A 133 0.70 -9.20 -3.22
CA CYS A 133 1.52 -8.80 -2.07
C CYS A 133 2.99 -8.63 -2.50
N VAL A 134 3.36 -7.42 -2.94
CA VAL A 134 4.72 -7.11 -3.42
C VAL A 134 5.78 -7.32 -2.35
N PRO A 135 5.64 -6.80 -1.09
CA PRO A 135 6.63 -7.02 -0.05
C PRO A 135 6.78 -8.50 0.36
N GLY A 136 5.71 -9.30 0.26
CA GLY A 136 5.73 -10.72 0.58
C GLY A 136 6.33 -11.60 -0.52
N GLY A 137 6.46 -11.08 -1.74
CA GLY A 137 7.13 -11.71 -2.86
C GLY A 137 6.64 -13.12 -3.19
N LYS A 138 7.55 -13.95 -3.72
CA LYS A 138 7.26 -15.31 -4.15
C LYS A 138 6.83 -16.23 -3.01
N GLU A 139 7.39 -16.06 -1.83
CA GLU A 139 7.11 -16.89 -0.66
C GLU A 139 5.63 -16.76 -0.26
N THR A 140 5.14 -15.53 -0.15
CA THR A 140 3.72 -15.25 0.07
C THR A 140 2.85 -15.82 -1.04
N SER A 141 3.21 -15.60 -2.31
CA SER A 141 2.41 -16.11 -3.45
C SER A 141 2.30 -17.63 -3.44
N ARG A 142 3.38 -18.35 -3.10
CA ARG A 142 3.36 -19.83 -2.96
C ARG A 142 2.45 -20.28 -1.83
N MET A 143 2.59 -19.65 -0.67
CA MET A 143 1.76 -19.99 0.49
C MET A 143 0.28 -19.70 0.22
N LEU A 144 -0.04 -18.57 -0.40
CA LEU A 144 -1.41 -18.23 -0.78
C LEU A 144 -1.97 -19.23 -1.81
N LYS A 145 -1.17 -19.69 -2.79
CA LYS A 145 -1.60 -20.76 -3.71
C LYS A 145 -1.96 -22.06 -2.98
N GLN A 146 -1.15 -22.46 -1.99
CA GLN A 146 -1.43 -23.64 -1.17
C GLN A 146 -2.72 -23.48 -0.38
N LEU A 147 -2.90 -22.36 0.32
CA LEU A 147 -4.08 -22.07 1.12
C LEU A 147 -5.34 -21.89 0.24
N TYR A 148 -5.20 -21.31 -0.94
CA TYR A 148 -6.31 -21.12 -1.88
C TYR A 148 -6.77 -22.46 -2.46
N ALA A 149 -5.87 -23.42 -2.69
CA ALA A 149 -6.23 -24.78 -3.12
C ALA A 149 -7.05 -25.53 -2.06
N GLU A 150 -6.90 -25.21 -0.76
CA GLU A 150 -7.75 -25.76 0.31
C GLU A 150 -9.21 -25.32 0.16
N LEU A 151 -9.50 -24.14 -0.43
CA LEU A 151 -10.86 -23.68 -0.73
C LEU A 151 -11.55 -24.53 -1.80
N ASP A 152 -10.78 -25.09 -2.75
CA ASP A 152 -11.31 -25.87 -3.85
C ASP A 152 -11.36 -27.38 -3.52
N GLY A 153 -10.54 -27.84 -2.56
CA GLY A 153 -10.45 -29.24 -2.12
C GLY A 153 -11.19 -29.59 -0.84
N GLY A 154 -11.68 -28.61 -0.10
CA GLY A 154 -12.47 -28.79 1.12
C GLY A 154 -13.91 -29.17 0.81
N ALA A 155 -14.38 -30.31 1.35
CA ALA A 155 -15.67 -30.91 1.12
C ALA A 155 -16.84 -29.91 1.09
N SER A 156 -17.59 -30.01 0.02
CA SER A 156 -18.95 -29.54 -0.21
C SER A 156 -19.79 -29.34 1.07
N ALA A 157 -19.98 -28.12 1.51
CA ALA A 157 -21.25 -27.75 2.09
C ALA A 157 -22.28 -27.66 0.94
N PRO A 158 -23.54 -28.09 1.11
CA PRO A 158 -24.49 -28.22 0.01
C PRO A 158 -24.64 -26.87 -0.68
N ALA A 159 -24.39 -26.88 -1.98
CA ALA A 159 -24.56 -25.72 -2.84
C ALA A 159 -26.04 -25.32 -2.81
N VAL A 160 -26.33 -24.22 -2.14
CA VAL A 160 -27.46 -23.40 -2.51
C VAL A 160 -27.02 -22.73 -3.82
N GLU A 161 -27.59 -23.15 -4.93
CA GLU A 161 -27.53 -22.44 -6.20
C GLU A 161 -28.11 -21.04 -5.99
N ILE A 162 -27.27 -20.12 -5.56
CA ILE A 162 -27.57 -18.69 -5.66
C ILE A 162 -27.23 -18.37 -7.12
N ALA A 163 -28.28 -18.07 -7.90
CA ALA A 163 -28.14 -17.53 -9.24
C ALA A 163 -27.02 -16.48 -9.24
N GLU A 164 -26.06 -16.61 -10.13
CA GLU A 164 -24.99 -15.62 -10.33
C GLU A 164 -25.66 -14.28 -10.70
N GLU A 165 -25.87 -13.41 -9.71
CA GLU A 165 -26.06 -12.01 -9.99
C GLU A 165 -24.80 -11.52 -10.71
N PRO A 166 -24.93 -10.74 -11.81
CA PRO A 166 -23.78 -10.17 -12.48
C PRO A 166 -23.00 -9.36 -11.43
N LYS A 167 -21.78 -9.81 -11.12
CA LYS A 167 -20.88 -9.15 -10.16
C LYS A 167 -20.80 -7.67 -10.53
N ARG A 168 -21.44 -6.81 -9.75
CA ARG A 168 -21.20 -5.37 -9.81
C ARG A 168 -19.73 -5.18 -9.48
N VAL A 169 -18.91 -4.95 -10.50
CA VAL A 169 -17.57 -4.39 -10.34
C VAL A 169 -17.79 -3.12 -9.53
N ALA A 170 -17.29 -3.08 -8.30
CA ALA A 170 -17.42 -1.91 -7.46
C ALA A 170 -16.79 -0.75 -8.25
N TYR A 171 -17.62 0.22 -8.65
CA TYR A 171 -17.19 1.36 -9.43
C TYR A 171 -16.19 2.15 -8.58
N SER A 172 -14.92 2.03 -8.89
CA SER A 172 -13.89 2.89 -8.33
C SER A 172 -13.77 4.12 -9.24
N PRO A 173 -13.92 5.33 -8.72
CA PRO A 173 -13.72 6.54 -9.49
C PRO A 173 -12.33 6.55 -10.15
N PRO A 174 -12.16 7.16 -11.33
CA PRO A 174 -10.87 7.25 -12.00
C PRO A 174 -9.77 7.77 -11.07
N GLY A 175 -8.61 7.12 -11.08
CA GLY A 175 -7.45 7.48 -10.28
C GLY A 175 -7.56 7.18 -8.77
N ARG A 176 -8.59 6.45 -8.32
CA ARG A 176 -8.77 6.10 -6.90
C ARG A 176 -8.42 4.64 -6.57
N SER A 177 -7.99 3.90 -7.55
CA SER A 177 -7.49 2.54 -7.38
C SER A 177 -6.50 2.19 -8.48
N ARG A 178 -5.72 1.16 -8.24
CA ARG A 178 -4.79 0.58 -9.22
C ARG A 178 -5.50 0.03 -10.46
N ASP A 179 -6.75 -0.38 -10.33
CA ASP A 179 -7.51 -1.00 -11.43
C ASP A 179 -8.18 0.05 -12.33
N ASN A 180 -8.24 1.32 -11.91
CA ASN A 180 -8.75 2.44 -12.69
C ASN A 180 -7.81 3.68 -12.62
N PRO A 181 -6.55 3.56 -13.11
CA PRO A 181 -5.58 4.65 -13.05
C PRO A 181 -5.92 5.77 -14.03
N VAL A 182 -5.35 6.95 -13.79
CA VAL A 182 -5.38 8.11 -14.67
C VAL A 182 -3.97 8.52 -15.08
N TYR A 183 -3.85 9.57 -15.90
CA TYR A 183 -2.56 10.12 -16.30
C TYR A 183 -2.29 11.44 -15.57
N ALA A 184 -1.04 11.60 -15.11
CA ALA A 184 -0.49 12.83 -14.55
C ALA A 184 0.85 13.14 -15.24
N THR A 185 1.31 14.39 -15.20
CA THR A 185 2.50 14.82 -15.93
C THR A 185 3.71 14.93 -14.99
N PHE A 186 4.79 14.23 -15.33
CA PHE A 186 6.07 14.40 -14.63
C PHE A 186 6.64 15.80 -14.88
N LEU A 187 6.92 16.55 -13.81
CA LEU A 187 7.43 17.92 -13.94
C LEU A 187 8.94 17.99 -13.78
N SER A 188 9.45 17.45 -12.67
CA SER A 188 10.85 17.59 -12.34
C SER A 188 11.33 16.55 -11.33
N ARG A 189 12.65 16.43 -11.21
CA ARG A 189 13.31 15.78 -10.09
C ARG A 189 14.48 16.63 -9.60
N GLN A 190 14.68 16.64 -8.29
CA GLN A 190 15.81 17.29 -7.65
C GLN A 190 16.49 16.29 -6.71
N ARG A 191 17.80 16.16 -6.79
CA ARG A 191 18.57 15.30 -5.88
C ARG A 191 18.59 15.92 -4.49
N LEU A 192 18.27 15.11 -3.48
CA LEU A 192 18.27 15.53 -2.07
C LEU A 192 19.60 15.27 -1.39
N ASN A 193 20.33 14.25 -1.81
CA ASN A 193 21.69 14.00 -1.32
C ASN A 193 22.69 14.95 -2.01
N LYS A 194 23.60 15.48 -1.24
CA LYS A 194 24.74 16.24 -1.77
C LYS A 194 25.79 15.30 -2.35
N GLU A 195 26.71 15.84 -3.13
CA GLU A 195 27.84 15.09 -3.70
C GLU A 195 28.63 14.38 -2.60
N GLY A 196 29.07 13.14 -2.87
CA GLY A 196 29.77 12.29 -1.92
C GLY A 196 28.87 11.36 -1.08
N SER A 197 27.53 11.44 -1.20
CA SER A 197 26.64 10.45 -0.60
C SER A 197 26.71 9.11 -1.31
N GLU A 198 26.62 8.03 -0.54
CA GLU A 198 26.45 6.67 -1.04
C GLU A 198 25.02 6.37 -1.49
N LYS A 199 24.10 7.32 -1.29
CA LYS A 199 22.68 7.23 -1.61
C LYS A 199 22.28 8.20 -2.72
N GLU A 200 21.20 7.88 -3.39
CA GLU A 200 20.64 8.69 -4.47
C GLU A 200 19.13 8.84 -4.25
N THR A 201 18.76 9.86 -3.48
CA THR A 201 17.35 10.15 -3.16
C THR A 201 16.89 11.40 -3.89
N TRP A 202 15.69 11.34 -4.44
CA TRP A 202 15.11 12.36 -5.29
C TRP A 202 13.83 12.95 -4.69
N HIS A 203 13.71 14.25 -4.76
CA HIS A 203 12.43 14.94 -4.70
C HIS A 203 11.82 14.92 -6.11
N ILE A 204 10.65 14.35 -6.25
CA ILE A 204 9.93 14.22 -7.52
C ILE A 204 8.70 15.11 -7.48
N GLU A 205 8.46 15.87 -8.55
CA GLU A 205 7.25 16.67 -8.73
C GLU A 205 6.41 16.18 -9.90
N ILE A 206 5.10 16.08 -9.69
CA ILE A 206 4.12 15.64 -10.68
C ILE A 206 2.94 16.61 -10.70
N ASP A 207 2.52 17.02 -11.89
CA ASP A 207 1.34 17.86 -12.10
C ASP A 207 0.08 17.01 -12.17
N LEU A 208 -0.92 17.39 -11.38
CA LEU A 208 -2.22 16.74 -11.30
C LEU A 208 -3.33 17.50 -12.06
N ALA A 209 -3.05 18.66 -12.66
CA ALA A 209 -4.07 19.57 -13.19
C ALA A 209 -5.04 18.89 -14.18
N GLU A 210 -4.52 18.00 -15.06
CA GLU A 210 -5.34 17.28 -16.05
C GLU A 210 -5.86 15.94 -15.55
N SER A 211 -5.43 15.47 -14.37
CA SER A 211 -5.75 14.12 -13.85
C SER A 211 -7.09 14.05 -13.13
N GLY A 212 -7.62 15.18 -12.67
CA GLY A 212 -8.78 15.22 -11.79
C GLY A 212 -8.53 14.63 -10.38
N LEU A 213 -7.26 14.40 -10.02
CA LEU A 213 -6.89 13.85 -8.72
C LEU A 213 -6.79 14.94 -7.66
N ASP A 214 -7.29 14.62 -6.49
CA ASP A 214 -6.97 15.24 -5.22
C ASP A 214 -6.44 14.19 -4.24
N TYR A 215 -5.85 14.62 -3.13
CA TYR A 215 -5.36 13.75 -2.06
C TYR A 215 -5.38 14.49 -0.71
N GLU A 216 -5.29 13.73 0.35
CA GLU A 216 -5.07 14.23 1.70
C GLU A 216 -3.66 13.85 2.17
N VAL A 217 -3.11 14.64 3.09
CA VAL A 217 -1.81 14.32 3.68
C VAL A 217 -1.91 13.03 4.49
N GLY A 218 -0.97 12.11 4.25
CA GLY A 218 -1.03 10.74 4.74
C GLY A 218 -1.41 9.73 3.65
N ASP A 219 -2.08 10.16 2.56
CA ASP A 219 -2.32 9.31 1.40
C ASP A 219 -1.00 8.94 0.70
N SER A 220 -1.06 7.90 -0.11
CA SER A 220 0.05 7.43 -0.92
C SER A 220 -0.25 7.55 -2.41
N PHE A 221 0.79 7.68 -3.23
CA PHE A 221 0.69 7.86 -4.67
C PHE A 221 1.22 6.64 -5.41
N GLY A 222 0.36 5.96 -6.16
CA GLY A 222 0.68 4.79 -6.96
C GLY A 222 1.11 5.16 -8.36
N ILE A 223 2.22 4.56 -8.84
CA ILE A 223 2.81 4.82 -10.15
C ILE A 223 3.07 3.50 -10.85
N PHE A 224 2.64 3.40 -12.11
CA PHE A 224 2.97 2.31 -13.00
C PHE A 224 4.30 2.61 -13.70
N PRO A 225 5.37 1.85 -13.39
CA PRO A 225 6.68 2.08 -13.97
C PRO A 225 6.83 1.41 -15.34
N ALA A 226 7.96 1.69 -16.00
CA ALA A 226 8.46 0.92 -17.12
C ALA A 226 9.77 0.21 -16.73
N ASN A 227 10.04 -0.97 -17.29
CA ASN A 227 11.31 -1.66 -17.18
C ASN A 227 12.45 -0.86 -17.85
N ALA A 228 13.68 -1.09 -17.42
CA ALA A 228 14.83 -0.43 -18.03
C ALA A 228 15.02 -0.91 -19.49
N PRO A 229 15.21 -0.01 -20.46
CA PRO A 229 15.37 -0.39 -21.87
C PRO A 229 16.50 -1.41 -22.07
N SER A 230 17.64 -1.25 -21.38
CA SER A 230 18.76 -2.20 -21.46
C SER A 230 18.40 -3.60 -20.96
N LEU A 231 17.50 -3.72 -19.98
CA LEU A 231 17.02 -5.02 -19.51
C LEU A 231 16.06 -5.65 -20.54
N VAL A 232 15.19 -4.85 -21.14
CA VAL A 232 14.26 -5.30 -22.18
C VAL A 232 15.04 -5.82 -23.40
N GLU A 233 16.05 -5.05 -23.87
CA GLU A 233 16.90 -5.48 -25.00
C GLU A 233 17.65 -6.77 -24.67
N GLY A 234 18.23 -6.86 -23.46
CA GLY A 234 18.94 -8.08 -23.05
C GLY A 234 18.02 -9.31 -22.99
N VAL A 235 16.75 -9.14 -22.59
CA VAL A 235 15.75 -10.22 -22.59
C VAL A 235 15.39 -10.61 -24.01
N LEU A 236 15.17 -9.66 -24.93
CA LEU A 236 14.88 -9.92 -26.35
C LEU A 236 16.03 -10.69 -27.02
N GLU A 237 17.28 -10.26 -26.77
CA GLU A 237 18.47 -10.92 -27.28
C GLU A 237 18.60 -12.36 -26.74
N ALA A 238 18.45 -12.54 -25.43
CA ALA A 238 18.54 -13.86 -24.79
C ALA A 238 17.41 -14.82 -25.23
N LEU A 239 16.21 -14.29 -25.50
CA LEU A 239 15.07 -15.04 -26.04
C LEU A 239 15.28 -15.37 -27.53
N GLY A 240 16.04 -14.55 -28.27
CA GLY A 240 16.24 -14.68 -29.70
C GLY A 240 14.99 -14.34 -30.51
N ALA A 241 14.11 -13.48 -29.98
CA ALA A 241 12.86 -13.07 -30.60
C ALA A 241 12.92 -11.60 -31.04
N PRO A 242 12.31 -11.24 -32.20
CA PRO A 242 12.24 -9.86 -32.66
C PRO A 242 11.32 -9.02 -31.73
N GLY A 243 11.75 -7.78 -31.45
CA GLY A 243 11.00 -6.91 -30.55
C GLY A 243 9.63 -6.48 -31.08
N ASP A 244 9.41 -6.55 -32.37
CA ASP A 244 8.14 -6.26 -33.08
C ASP A 244 7.22 -7.49 -33.20
N PHE A 245 7.60 -8.64 -32.64
CA PHE A 245 6.74 -9.81 -32.60
C PHE A 245 5.37 -9.44 -31.97
N PRO A 246 4.23 -9.78 -32.61
CA PRO A 246 2.92 -9.40 -32.13
C PRO A 246 2.52 -10.23 -30.89
N ILE A 247 2.08 -9.53 -29.84
CA ILE A 247 1.49 -10.09 -28.61
C ILE A 247 0.13 -9.41 -28.42
N GLY A 248 -0.93 -10.03 -28.91
CA GLY A 248 -2.25 -9.42 -28.97
C GLY A 248 -2.26 -8.15 -29.84
N ASP A 249 -2.66 -7.02 -29.27
CA ASP A 249 -2.68 -5.69 -29.91
C ASP A 249 -1.38 -4.88 -29.72
N ARG A 250 -0.35 -5.49 -29.10
CA ARG A 250 0.93 -4.85 -28.76
C ARG A 250 2.09 -5.64 -29.38
N THR A 251 3.29 -5.05 -29.30
CA THR A 251 4.54 -5.75 -29.64
C THR A 251 5.17 -6.37 -28.40
N LEU A 252 5.98 -7.42 -28.59
CA LEU A 252 6.76 -8.06 -27.52
C LEU A 252 7.59 -7.03 -26.73
N ARG A 253 8.23 -6.09 -27.40
CA ARG A 253 8.99 -5.00 -26.78
C ARG A 253 8.11 -4.14 -25.86
N GLU A 254 6.93 -3.73 -26.30
CA GLU A 254 6.01 -2.93 -25.52
C GLU A 254 5.52 -3.69 -24.29
N VAL A 255 5.18 -4.98 -24.44
CA VAL A 255 4.75 -5.81 -23.31
C VAL A 255 5.89 -6.02 -22.31
N LEU A 256 7.12 -6.25 -22.76
CA LEU A 256 8.30 -6.32 -21.89
C LEU A 256 8.61 -4.98 -21.23
N THR A 257 8.25 -3.86 -21.84
CA THR A 257 8.54 -2.53 -21.30
C THR A 257 7.64 -2.18 -20.11
N ASP A 258 6.34 -2.40 -20.18
CA ASP A 258 5.42 -1.95 -19.15
C ASP A 258 4.30 -2.95 -18.77
N GLY A 259 4.23 -4.10 -19.44
CA GLY A 259 3.21 -5.12 -19.18
C GLY A 259 3.59 -6.12 -18.11
N VAL A 260 4.84 -6.61 -18.13
CA VAL A 260 5.30 -7.72 -17.29
C VAL A 260 6.51 -7.37 -16.45
N SER A 261 6.63 -8.04 -15.29
CA SER A 261 7.77 -7.91 -14.40
C SER A 261 8.94 -8.75 -14.90
N LEU A 262 10.12 -8.13 -14.98
CA LEU A 262 11.35 -8.81 -15.34
C LEU A 262 12.22 -9.18 -14.13
N SER A 263 11.73 -8.92 -12.91
CA SER A 263 12.42 -9.27 -11.65
C SER A 263 11.43 -9.35 -10.49
N PRO A 264 11.53 -10.43 -9.67
CA PRO A 264 12.33 -11.65 -9.83
C PRO A 264 11.73 -12.57 -10.91
N ALA A 265 12.52 -13.53 -11.45
CA ALA A 265 11.99 -14.54 -12.37
C ALA A 265 10.92 -15.39 -11.69
N PRO A 266 9.69 -15.51 -12.24
CA PRO A 266 8.60 -16.24 -11.60
C PRO A 266 8.74 -17.75 -11.72
N ASP A 267 8.04 -18.49 -10.84
CA ASP A 267 8.06 -19.95 -10.83
C ASP A 267 7.53 -20.55 -12.14
N MET A 268 6.55 -19.88 -12.77
CA MET A 268 5.98 -20.30 -14.06
C MET A 268 7.00 -20.27 -15.19
N LEU A 269 7.94 -19.32 -15.18
CA LEU A 269 9.03 -19.31 -16.17
C LEU A 269 9.91 -20.55 -16.04
N PHE A 270 10.26 -20.96 -14.81
CA PHE A 270 11.02 -22.18 -14.59
C PHE A 270 10.21 -23.44 -14.94
N GLN A 271 8.91 -23.41 -14.74
CA GLN A 271 8.03 -24.49 -15.16
C GLN A 271 8.02 -24.63 -16.68
N LEU A 272 7.86 -23.52 -17.43
CA LEU A 272 7.97 -23.50 -18.89
C LEU A 272 9.32 -24.06 -19.36
N VAL A 273 10.43 -23.58 -18.77
CA VAL A 273 11.78 -24.09 -19.07
C VAL A 273 11.86 -25.60 -18.84
N SER A 274 11.23 -26.14 -17.79
CA SER A 274 11.25 -27.58 -17.50
C SER A 274 10.53 -28.41 -18.56
N TYR A 275 9.53 -27.86 -19.25
CA TYR A 275 8.80 -28.56 -20.32
C TYR A 275 9.58 -28.61 -21.63
N ILE A 276 10.37 -27.58 -21.93
CA ILE A 276 11.09 -27.45 -23.20
C ILE A 276 12.54 -27.91 -23.12
N THR A 277 13.01 -28.39 -21.95
CA THR A 277 14.36 -28.89 -21.73
C THR A 277 14.38 -30.37 -21.32
N GLY A 278 15.56 -30.97 -21.32
CA GLY A 278 15.78 -32.36 -20.92
C GLY A 278 16.92 -32.52 -19.92
N GLY A 279 17.09 -33.74 -19.40
CA GLY A 279 18.22 -34.12 -18.53
C GLY A 279 18.33 -33.27 -17.26
N GLU A 280 19.57 -32.90 -16.93
CA GLU A 280 19.87 -32.11 -15.73
C GLU A 280 19.22 -30.73 -15.77
N ARG A 281 19.15 -30.08 -16.94
CA ARG A 281 18.51 -28.76 -17.11
C ARG A 281 17.04 -28.81 -16.73
N LYS A 282 16.31 -29.86 -17.16
CA LYS A 282 14.91 -30.10 -16.76
C LYS A 282 14.78 -30.27 -15.25
N ALA A 283 15.67 -31.07 -14.64
CA ALA A 283 15.63 -31.31 -13.20
C ALA A 283 15.85 -30.03 -12.40
N LYS A 284 16.83 -29.21 -12.79
CA LYS A 284 17.09 -27.90 -12.16
C LYS A 284 15.92 -26.92 -12.33
N ALA A 285 15.39 -26.79 -13.55
CA ALA A 285 14.27 -25.91 -13.81
C ALA A 285 13.01 -26.34 -13.01
N LYS A 286 12.74 -27.64 -12.94
CA LYS A 286 11.64 -28.19 -12.12
C LYS A 286 11.84 -27.87 -10.62
N ALA A 287 13.05 -28.05 -10.10
CA ALA A 287 13.37 -27.73 -8.72
C ALA A 287 13.12 -26.24 -8.41
N LEU A 288 13.57 -25.32 -9.28
CA LEU A 288 13.32 -23.89 -9.14
C LEU A 288 11.82 -23.55 -9.20
N ALA A 289 11.05 -24.19 -10.09
CA ALA A 289 9.59 -24.01 -10.16
C ALA A 289 8.88 -24.47 -8.88
N GLU A 290 9.42 -25.51 -8.21
CA GLU A 290 8.92 -26.01 -6.92
C GLU A 290 9.43 -25.19 -5.71
N GLY A 291 10.19 -24.12 -5.94
CA GLY A 291 10.75 -23.27 -4.87
C GLY A 291 12.01 -23.81 -4.21
N LYS A 292 12.58 -24.89 -4.74
CA LYS A 292 13.88 -25.40 -4.30
C LYS A 292 15.00 -24.58 -4.93
N ASP A 293 16.14 -24.56 -4.28
CA ASP A 293 17.33 -23.82 -4.75
C ASP A 293 18.52 -24.78 -4.93
N PRO A 294 18.58 -25.50 -6.07
CA PRO A 294 19.59 -26.53 -6.28
C PRO A 294 21.03 -25.99 -6.42
N ASP A 295 21.16 -24.73 -6.83
CA ASP A 295 22.46 -24.11 -7.08
C ASP A 295 22.79 -22.96 -6.09
N GLY A 296 21.88 -22.61 -5.16
CA GLY A 296 22.05 -21.54 -4.18
C GLY A 296 21.91 -20.12 -4.75
N ASP A 297 21.33 -19.96 -5.94
CA ASP A 297 21.22 -18.69 -6.66
C ASP A 297 19.78 -18.21 -6.91
N ALA A 298 18.77 -18.98 -6.51
CA ALA A 298 17.36 -18.71 -6.82
C ALA A 298 16.90 -17.30 -6.42
N ALA A 299 17.42 -16.76 -5.30
CA ALA A 299 17.10 -15.42 -4.83
C ALA A 299 17.66 -14.31 -5.73
N SER A 300 18.69 -14.59 -6.51
CA SER A 300 19.38 -13.64 -7.39
C SER A 300 18.88 -13.66 -8.83
N LEU A 301 18.02 -14.62 -9.20
CA LEU A 301 17.54 -14.77 -10.57
C LEU A 301 16.44 -13.77 -10.91
N ASP A 302 16.76 -12.80 -11.78
CA ASP A 302 15.75 -12.11 -12.60
C ASP A 302 15.53 -12.86 -13.92
N VAL A 303 14.59 -12.39 -14.75
CA VAL A 303 14.24 -13.06 -16.01
C VAL A 303 15.46 -13.20 -16.93
N LEU A 304 16.28 -12.16 -17.06
CA LEU A 304 17.48 -12.21 -17.90
C LEU A 304 18.52 -13.22 -17.36
N ALA A 305 18.75 -13.25 -16.04
CA ALA A 305 19.65 -14.23 -15.42
C ALA A 305 19.11 -15.67 -15.58
N ALA A 306 17.79 -15.85 -15.47
CA ALA A 306 17.17 -17.15 -15.72
C ALA A 306 17.37 -17.63 -17.17
N LEU A 307 17.22 -16.74 -18.16
CA LEU A 307 17.50 -17.06 -19.56
C LEU A 307 18.98 -17.42 -19.79
N HIS A 308 19.91 -16.69 -19.17
CA HIS A 308 21.35 -17.00 -19.23
C HIS A 308 21.71 -18.32 -18.51
N LYS A 309 21.01 -18.65 -17.41
CA LYS A 309 21.21 -19.94 -16.70
C LYS A 309 20.80 -21.13 -17.57
N PHE A 310 19.86 -20.95 -18.47
CA PHE A 310 19.37 -21.97 -19.40
C PHE A 310 19.61 -21.53 -20.86
N PRO A 311 20.84 -21.45 -21.36
CA PRO A 311 21.14 -20.88 -22.67
C PRO A 311 20.60 -21.71 -23.82
N GLY A 312 20.32 -21.05 -24.96
CA GLY A 312 19.84 -21.69 -26.19
C GLY A 312 18.43 -22.25 -26.12
N LEU A 313 17.61 -21.72 -25.21
CA LEU A 313 16.17 -21.99 -25.19
C LEU A 313 15.50 -21.39 -26.42
N ARG A 314 14.62 -22.17 -27.04
CA ARG A 314 13.67 -21.67 -28.03
C ARG A 314 12.30 -21.72 -27.40
N MET A 315 11.79 -20.57 -27.01
CA MET A 315 10.47 -20.42 -26.43
C MET A 315 9.60 -19.64 -27.40
N ASP A 316 8.34 -20.04 -27.49
CA ASP A 316 7.34 -19.23 -28.12
C ASP A 316 7.17 -17.91 -27.32
N PRO A 317 7.19 -16.72 -27.98
CA PRO A 317 7.11 -15.46 -27.26
C PRO A 317 5.79 -15.26 -26.50
N GLU A 318 4.66 -15.79 -26.98
CA GLU A 318 3.39 -15.69 -26.25
C GLU A 318 3.42 -16.55 -24.98
N ALA A 319 3.89 -17.81 -25.07
CA ALA A 319 4.05 -18.67 -23.91
C ALA A 319 5.08 -18.11 -22.89
N PHE A 320 6.12 -17.43 -23.38
CA PHE A 320 7.07 -16.74 -22.51
C PHE A 320 6.39 -15.60 -21.73
N ILE A 321 5.61 -14.74 -22.39
CA ILE A 321 4.89 -13.64 -21.73
C ILE A 321 3.87 -14.18 -20.71
N GLU A 322 3.12 -15.25 -21.07
CA GLU A 322 2.17 -15.90 -20.15
C GLU A 322 2.84 -16.48 -18.89
N ALA A 323 4.13 -16.85 -19.00
CA ALA A 323 4.90 -17.35 -17.87
C ALA A 323 5.45 -16.25 -16.95
N LEU A 324 5.27 -14.96 -17.29
CA LEU A 324 5.72 -13.83 -16.49
C LEU A 324 4.59 -13.22 -15.66
N ASP A 325 4.95 -12.65 -14.50
CA ASP A 325 4.00 -11.90 -13.67
C ASP A 325 3.74 -10.51 -14.25
N PRO A 326 2.52 -9.95 -14.13
CA PRO A 326 2.23 -8.56 -14.52
C PRO A 326 3.10 -7.57 -13.74
N LEU A 327 3.55 -6.51 -14.41
CA LEU A 327 4.31 -5.44 -13.77
C LEU A 327 3.41 -4.67 -12.81
N GLN A 328 3.76 -4.73 -11.52
CA GLN A 328 2.98 -4.11 -10.46
C GLN A 328 3.33 -2.61 -10.32
N PRO A 329 2.36 -1.72 -10.02
CA PRO A 329 2.67 -0.35 -9.63
C PRO A 329 3.47 -0.32 -8.32
N ARG A 330 4.10 0.82 -8.04
CA ARG A 330 4.73 1.10 -6.75
C ARG A 330 4.04 2.28 -6.10
N VAL A 331 3.87 2.18 -4.79
CA VAL A 331 3.20 3.19 -3.98
C VAL A 331 4.27 3.94 -3.18
N TYR A 332 4.14 5.26 -3.11
CA TYR A 332 5.03 6.16 -2.37
C TYR A 332 4.21 7.07 -1.48
N SER A 333 4.61 7.25 -0.24
CA SER A 333 4.00 8.24 0.65
C SER A 333 4.13 9.64 0.05
N ILE A 334 3.04 10.39 0.01
CA ILE A 334 3.02 11.75 -0.54
C ILE A 334 3.80 12.69 0.36
N SER A 335 4.67 13.53 -0.22
CA SER A 335 5.50 14.49 0.51
C SER A 335 5.08 15.96 0.36
N SER A 336 3.88 16.22 -0.15
CA SER A 336 3.29 17.56 -0.32
C SER A 336 1.90 17.66 0.30
N SER A 337 1.41 18.90 0.47
CA SER A 337 0.02 19.21 0.82
C SER A 337 -0.62 19.97 -0.33
N LEU A 338 -1.83 19.59 -0.74
CA LEU A 338 -2.59 20.33 -1.75
C LEU A 338 -2.93 21.76 -1.33
N LYS A 339 -3.01 22.04 -0.01
CA LYS A 339 -3.26 23.39 0.49
C LYS A 339 -2.06 24.31 0.30
N SER A 340 -0.84 23.76 0.35
CA SER A 340 0.38 24.53 0.10
C SER A 340 0.81 24.51 -1.37
N SER A 341 0.47 23.45 -2.11
CA SER A 341 0.88 23.24 -3.50
C SER A 341 -0.31 22.72 -4.34
N PRO A 342 -1.31 23.58 -4.65
CA PRO A 342 -2.49 23.19 -5.40
C PRO A 342 -2.13 22.58 -6.77
N GLY A 343 -2.80 21.48 -7.13
CA GLY A 343 -2.61 20.81 -8.41
C GLY A 343 -1.29 20.04 -8.57
N ARG A 344 -0.51 19.89 -7.50
CA ARG A 344 0.78 19.18 -7.52
C ARG A 344 0.85 18.12 -6.45
N VAL A 345 1.56 17.03 -6.76
CA VAL A 345 1.99 16.03 -5.79
C VAL A 345 3.51 15.90 -5.84
N THR A 346 4.13 15.77 -4.67
CA THR A 346 5.56 15.49 -4.58
C THR A 346 5.83 14.20 -3.83
N LEU A 347 6.96 13.56 -4.16
CA LEU A 347 7.39 12.30 -3.56
C LEU A 347 8.87 12.39 -3.16
N THR A 348 9.27 11.57 -2.18
CA THR A 348 10.68 11.39 -1.79
C THR A 348 11.08 9.96 -2.11
N VAL A 349 11.95 9.78 -3.11
CA VAL A 349 12.22 8.48 -3.72
C VAL A 349 13.71 8.14 -3.67
N ASP A 350 14.09 7.07 -2.94
CA ASP A 350 15.47 6.53 -2.97
C ASP A 350 15.64 5.61 -4.18
N ALA A 351 16.59 5.93 -5.06
CA ALA A 351 16.88 5.17 -6.27
C ALA A 351 17.63 3.89 -5.91
N VAL A 352 16.91 2.77 -5.91
CA VAL A 352 17.48 1.46 -5.56
C VAL A 352 18.39 0.96 -6.66
N ARG A 353 19.67 0.77 -6.33
CA ARG A 353 20.69 0.17 -7.19
C ARG A 353 21.52 -0.82 -6.36
N TYR A 354 21.77 -1.99 -6.90
CA TYR A 354 22.61 -3.00 -6.24
C TYR A 354 23.22 -3.93 -7.28
N GLU A 355 24.35 -4.53 -6.96
CA GLU A 355 25.06 -5.44 -7.85
C GLU A 355 24.78 -6.89 -7.50
N VAL A 356 24.51 -7.71 -8.50
CA VAL A 356 24.39 -9.17 -8.42
C VAL A 356 25.17 -9.78 -9.56
N ASP A 357 26.12 -10.68 -9.26
CA ASP A 357 26.93 -11.39 -10.25
C ASP A 357 27.59 -10.44 -11.28
N LYS A 358 28.16 -9.35 -10.80
CA LYS A 358 28.79 -8.28 -11.59
C LYS A 358 27.83 -7.54 -12.54
N ARG A 359 26.53 -7.72 -12.40
CA ARG A 359 25.52 -6.99 -13.14
C ARG A 359 24.76 -6.04 -12.21
N MET A 360 24.71 -4.76 -12.60
CA MET A 360 23.92 -3.76 -11.87
C MET A 360 22.43 -4.07 -12.03
N ARG A 361 21.72 -4.10 -10.92
CA ARG A 361 20.27 -4.23 -10.82
C ARG A 361 19.66 -2.89 -10.43
N TYR A 362 18.46 -2.64 -10.92
CA TYR A 362 17.78 -1.37 -10.76
C TYR A 362 16.38 -1.58 -10.20
N GLY A 363 16.03 -0.86 -9.14
CA GLY A 363 14.65 -0.79 -8.68
C GLY A 363 13.75 -0.21 -9.78
N VAL A 364 12.76 -0.97 -10.24
CA VAL A 364 12.03 -0.67 -11.48
C VAL A 364 11.38 0.71 -11.47
N CYS A 365 10.69 1.09 -10.39
CA CYS A 365 9.99 2.39 -10.30
C CYS A 365 10.91 3.51 -9.80
N SER A 366 11.73 3.24 -8.77
CA SER A 366 12.58 4.26 -8.17
C SER A 366 13.62 4.80 -9.16
N THR A 367 14.22 3.94 -10.01
CA THR A 367 15.13 4.38 -11.07
C THR A 367 14.41 4.89 -12.31
N PHE A 368 13.15 4.49 -12.55
CA PHE A 368 12.30 5.09 -13.56
C PHE A 368 12.07 6.57 -13.27
N LEU A 369 11.62 6.89 -12.05
CA LEU A 369 11.42 8.27 -11.62
C LEU A 369 12.74 9.04 -11.45
N GLY A 370 13.75 8.43 -10.83
CA GLY A 370 15.03 9.06 -10.51
C GLY A 370 15.95 9.28 -11.73
N GLY A 371 15.70 8.64 -12.88
CA GLY A 371 16.67 8.73 -13.98
C GLY A 371 16.09 8.62 -15.39
N ARG A 372 14.87 8.07 -15.58
CA ARG A 372 14.36 7.77 -16.94
C ARG A 372 13.19 8.65 -17.39
N CYS A 373 12.41 9.19 -16.43
CA CYS A 373 11.37 10.17 -16.77
C CYS A 373 11.99 11.49 -17.21
N SER A 374 11.33 12.17 -18.13
CA SER A 374 11.64 13.52 -18.59
C SER A 374 10.48 14.48 -18.31
N PRO A 375 10.73 15.77 -18.06
CA PRO A 375 9.66 16.74 -17.94
C PRO A 375 8.69 16.68 -19.13
N GLY A 376 7.39 16.57 -18.83
CA GLY A 376 6.33 16.40 -19.82
C GLY A 376 5.88 14.94 -20.04
N ASP A 377 6.61 13.94 -19.51
CA ASP A 377 6.19 12.55 -19.62
C ASP A 377 4.87 12.30 -18.87
N ARG A 378 4.00 11.54 -19.49
CA ARG A 378 2.72 11.14 -18.89
C ARG A 378 2.86 9.84 -18.12
N LEU A 379 2.63 9.90 -16.83
CA LEU A 379 2.68 8.77 -15.92
C LEU A 379 1.27 8.24 -15.66
N ARG A 380 1.10 6.93 -15.71
CA ARG A 380 -0.13 6.26 -15.27
C ARG A 380 -0.10 6.12 -13.76
N VAL A 381 -1.09 6.71 -13.07
CA VAL A 381 -1.04 6.95 -11.63
C VAL A 381 -2.40 6.76 -10.95
N TYR A 382 -2.39 6.63 -9.62
CA TYR A 382 -3.58 6.66 -8.77
C TYR A 382 -3.22 7.14 -7.37
N VAL A 383 -4.23 7.61 -6.63
CA VAL A 383 -4.12 7.92 -5.19
C VAL A 383 -4.64 6.72 -4.39
N GLN A 384 -3.82 6.23 -3.49
CA GLN A 384 -4.17 5.23 -2.50
C GLN A 384 -4.51 5.94 -1.19
N LYS A 385 -5.76 5.85 -0.75
CA LYS A 385 -6.18 6.42 0.52
C LYS A 385 -5.47 5.75 1.70
N ALA A 386 -5.06 6.56 2.66
CA ALA A 386 -4.43 6.07 3.88
C ALA A 386 -5.43 5.28 4.74
N HIS A 387 -4.96 4.18 5.30
CA HIS A 387 -5.70 3.40 6.30
C HIS A 387 -5.19 3.76 7.69
N GLY A 388 -5.78 4.82 8.29
CA GLY A 388 -5.46 5.21 9.67
C GLY A 388 -4.16 5.99 9.85
N PHE A 389 -3.59 6.57 8.79
CA PHE A 389 -2.43 7.45 8.86
C PHE A 389 -2.82 8.87 8.44
N ALA A 390 -3.28 9.66 9.42
CA ALA A 390 -3.81 11.01 9.20
C ALA A 390 -3.47 11.94 10.37
N LEU A 391 -3.40 13.23 10.09
CA LEU A 391 -3.24 14.26 11.13
C LEU A 391 -4.40 14.21 12.14
N PRO A 392 -4.17 14.68 13.40
CA PRO A 392 -5.25 14.78 14.37
C PRO A 392 -6.37 15.69 13.86
N ALA A 393 -7.63 15.32 14.12
CA ALA A 393 -8.79 16.16 13.77
C ALA A 393 -8.74 17.53 14.47
N ASP A 394 -8.20 17.59 15.70
CA ASP A 394 -7.93 18.83 16.41
C ASP A 394 -6.53 19.36 16.04
N PRO A 395 -6.41 20.47 15.29
CA PRO A 395 -5.13 21.01 14.86
C PRO A 395 -4.28 21.57 16.01
N ALA A 396 -4.85 21.75 17.22
CA ALA A 396 -4.12 22.17 18.40
C ALA A 396 -3.32 21.03 19.07
N LYS A 397 -3.58 19.78 18.71
CA LYS A 397 -2.82 18.65 19.24
C LYS A 397 -1.36 18.68 18.79
N PRO A 398 -0.41 18.44 19.70
CA PRO A 398 0.99 18.28 19.35
C PRO A 398 1.20 17.01 18.49
N VAL A 399 2.20 17.04 17.60
CA VAL A 399 2.58 15.88 16.78
C VAL A 399 4.09 15.60 16.92
N ILE A 400 4.42 14.32 17.11
CA ILE A 400 5.79 13.79 17.11
C ILE A 400 5.92 12.92 15.88
N MET A 401 6.82 13.24 14.98
CA MET A 401 7.02 12.60 13.69
C MET A 401 8.41 11.95 13.66
N ILE A 402 8.49 10.65 13.41
CA ILE A 402 9.73 9.87 13.44
C ILE A 402 9.92 9.23 12.07
N GLY A 403 10.76 9.84 11.21
CA GLY A 403 10.93 9.47 9.80
C GLY A 403 12.35 9.60 9.28
N PRO A 404 13.20 8.59 9.53
CA PRO A 404 14.52 8.55 8.92
C PRO A 404 14.46 8.23 7.43
N GLY A 405 15.44 8.77 6.67
CA GLY A 405 15.53 8.54 5.22
C GLY A 405 14.29 9.01 4.47
N THR A 406 13.75 8.16 3.59
CA THR A 406 12.52 8.44 2.84
C THR A 406 11.27 8.52 3.71
N GLY A 407 11.32 8.03 4.95
CA GLY A 407 10.24 8.19 5.94
C GLY A 407 9.90 9.64 6.29
N ILE A 408 10.72 10.61 5.89
CA ILE A 408 10.41 12.04 6.01
C ILE A 408 9.23 12.47 5.10
N ALA A 409 8.92 11.72 4.04
CA ALA A 409 7.96 12.11 3.02
C ALA A 409 6.60 12.55 3.60
N PRO A 410 5.83 11.71 4.32
CA PRO A 410 4.54 12.13 4.86
C PRO A 410 4.67 13.24 5.91
N PHE A 411 5.79 13.34 6.60
CA PHE A 411 5.99 14.37 7.62
C PHE A 411 6.26 15.74 7.02
N ARG A 412 6.92 15.80 5.87
CA ARG A 412 6.99 17.02 5.08
C ARG A 412 5.59 17.47 4.67
N ALA A 413 4.76 16.56 4.17
CA ALA A 413 3.37 16.86 3.85
C ALA A 413 2.57 17.37 5.07
N PHE A 414 2.72 16.72 6.24
CA PHE A 414 2.08 17.13 7.48
C PHE A 414 2.51 18.52 7.94
N LEU A 415 3.79 18.84 7.85
CA LEU A 415 4.31 20.18 8.19
C LEU A 415 3.74 21.25 7.26
N HIS A 416 3.72 21.01 5.95
CA HIS A 416 3.13 21.93 4.97
C HIS A 416 1.63 22.11 5.19
N GLU A 417 0.89 21.04 5.43
CA GLU A 417 -0.55 21.09 5.72
C GLU A 417 -0.82 21.94 6.95
N ARG A 418 -0.13 21.64 8.07
CA ARG A 418 -0.29 22.35 9.33
C ARG A 418 0.11 23.81 9.22
N GLN A 419 1.11 24.13 8.40
CA GLN A 419 1.49 25.52 8.09
C GLN A 419 0.40 26.23 7.30
N ALA A 420 -0.14 25.59 6.25
CA ALA A 420 -1.18 26.19 5.41
C ALA A 420 -2.48 26.48 6.18
N ILE A 421 -2.87 25.58 7.10
CA ILE A 421 -4.05 25.79 7.97
C ILE A 421 -3.76 26.60 9.23
N LYS A 422 -2.51 27.05 9.42
CA LYS A 422 -2.04 27.77 10.63
C LYS A 422 -2.36 27.03 11.92
N ALA A 423 -2.12 25.70 11.92
CA ALA A 423 -2.36 24.84 13.08
C ALA A 423 -1.53 25.33 14.29
N PRO A 424 -2.16 25.57 15.47
CA PRO A 424 -1.46 26.08 16.63
C PRO A 424 -0.66 25.03 17.40
N GLY A 425 -0.91 23.75 17.14
CA GLY A 425 -0.26 22.64 17.82
C GLY A 425 1.23 22.54 17.46
N ARG A 426 2.01 22.13 18.44
CA ARG A 426 3.47 22.00 18.32
C ARG A 426 3.86 20.84 17.40
N ASN A 427 4.99 20.99 16.68
CA ASN A 427 5.52 20.00 15.74
C ASN A 427 6.93 19.58 16.18
N TRP A 428 7.19 18.28 16.30
CA TRP A 428 8.50 17.71 16.58
C TRP A 428 8.86 16.66 15.55
N LEU A 429 9.95 16.87 14.81
CA LEU A 429 10.44 15.93 13.80
C LEU A 429 11.74 15.28 14.30
N PHE A 430 11.79 13.96 14.26
CA PHE A 430 13.00 13.15 14.33
C PHE A 430 13.36 12.72 12.91
N PHE A 431 14.47 13.22 12.40
CA PHE A 431 15.02 12.84 11.11
C PHE A 431 16.37 12.15 11.30
N GLY A 432 16.67 11.15 10.48
CA GLY A 432 17.95 10.46 10.53
C GLY A 432 18.37 9.94 9.16
N HIS A 433 19.68 9.91 8.91
CA HIS A 433 20.27 9.34 7.70
C HIS A 433 21.73 8.91 7.94
N GLN A 434 22.53 8.75 6.88
CA GLN A 434 23.91 8.30 7.02
C GLN A 434 24.84 9.40 7.51
N ARG A 435 24.96 10.53 6.77
CA ARG A 435 25.92 11.61 7.04
C ARG A 435 25.26 12.97 7.02
N SER A 436 25.56 13.80 8.02
CA SER A 436 24.95 15.13 8.17
C SER A 436 25.25 16.06 7.01
N ASN A 437 26.47 16.03 6.51
CA ASN A 437 26.94 16.94 5.45
C ASN A 437 26.47 16.53 4.04
N HIS A 438 25.95 15.30 3.86
CA HIS A 438 25.52 14.80 2.54
C HIS A 438 24.04 14.45 2.46
N ASP A 439 23.43 14.07 3.58
CA ASP A 439 22.14 13.35 3.58
C ASP A 439 21.05 14.06 4.39
N PHE A 440 21.21 15.34 4.65
CA PHE A 440 20.17 16.13 5.31
C PHE A 440 19.14 16.59 4.27
N PHE A 441 18.09 15.81 4.11
CA PHE A 441 17.02 16.10 3.16
C PHE A 441 16.21 17.31 3.60
N TYR A 442 15.88 18.20 2.64
CA TYR A 442 15.10 19.40 2.88
C TYR A 442 15.69 20.32 3.96
N GLU A 443 17.02 20.35 4.11
CA GLU A 443 17.74 21.10 5.15
C GLU A 443 17.30 22.56 5.23
N GLU A 444 17.26 23.26 4.10
CA GLU A 444 16.88 24.69 4.03
C GLU A 444 15.44 24.90 4.48
N GLU A 445 14.52 24.07 4.00
CA GLU A 445 13.10 24.13 4.33
C GLU A 445 12.84 23.86 5.82
N LEU A 446 13.43 22.80 6.37
CA LEU A 446 13.28 22.43 7.78
C LEU A 446 13.93 23.48 8.70
N THR A 447 15.05 24.06 8.30
CA THR A 447 15.73 25.14 9.03
C THR A 447 14.87 26.40 9.05
N ALA A 448 14.26 26.78 7.92
CA ALA A 448 13.34 27.90 7.85
C ALA A 448 12.08 27.67 8.71
N MET A 449 11.50 26.48 8.68
CA MET A 449 10.38 26.12 9.55
C MET A 449 10.76 26.14 11.04
N ARG A 450 12.00 25.77 11.37
CA ARG A 450 12.53 25.84 12.73
C ARG A 450 12.70 27.29 13.17
N ALA A 451 13.26 28.16 12.31
CA ALA A 451 13.48 29.56 12.58
C ALA A 451 12.16 30.34 12.77
N SER A 452 11.13 30.01 12.01
CA SER A 452 9.79 30.60 12.13
C SER A 452 9.00 30.11 13.36
N GLY A 453 9.48 29.08 14.06
CA GLY A 453 8.78 28.44 15.17
C GLY A 453 7.70 27.42 14.75
N HIS A 454 7.41 27.27 13.44
CA HIS A 454 6.46 26.27 12.94
C HIS A 454 6.91 24.84 13.27
N LEU A 455 8.17 24.50 13.01
CA LEU A 455 8.79 23.28 13.50
C LEU A 455 9.35 23.53 14.90
N THR A 456 8.59 23.20 15.94
CA THR A 456 8.94 23.48 17.34
C THR A 456 10.25 22.80 17.75
N ARG A 457 10.47 21.56 17.33
CA ARG A 457 11.71 20.80 17.59
C ARG A 457 12.13 19.98 16.37
N LEU A 458 13.43 19.93 16.13
CA LEU A 458 14.07 19.09 15.14
C LEU A 458 15.19 18.31 15.84
N THR A 459 15.11 16.98 15.78
CA THR A 459 16.12 16.09 16.36
C THR A 459 16.74 15.25 15.25
N LEU A 460 18.07 15.27 15.13
CA LEU A 460 18.81 14.67 14.03
C LEU A 460 19.64 13.49 14.51
N ALA A 461 19.66 12.42 13.71
CA ALA A 461 20.43 11.20 13.97
C ALA A 461 21.26 10.83 12.75
N TRP A 462 22.58 10.71 12.92
CA TRP A 462 23.52 10.43 11.83
C TRP A 462 24.26 9.13 12.12
N SER A 463 24.03 8.11 11.28
CA SER A 463 24.52 6.76 11.57
C SER A 463 25.97 6.53 11.13
N ARG A 464 26.60 7.48 10.42
CA ARG A 464 27.97 7.37 9.89
C ARG A 464 28.85 8.60 10.11
N ASP A 465 28.44 9.52 10.97
CA ASP A 465 29.25 10.71 11.32
C ASP A 465 30.29 10.40 12.40
N ALA A 466 30.04 9.37 13.21
CA ALA A 466 30.92 8.92 14.29
C ALA A 466 31.18 7.40 14.17
N ASN A 467 32.10 6.88 15.00
CA ASN A 467 32.39 5.45 15.06
C ASN A 467 31.19 4.64 15.55
N GLU A 468 30.39 5.21 16.45
CA GLU A 468 29.16 4.62 16.93
C GLU A 468 27.99 5.06 16.06
N LYS A 469 27.14 4.09 15.66
CA LYS A 469 25.97 4.35 14.82
C LYS A 469 24.84 4.92 15.66
N ILE A 470 24.47 6.17 15.39
CA ILE A 470 23.37 6.85 16.08
C ILE A 470 22.14 6.85 15.17
N TYR A 471 21.05 6.24 15.65
CA TYR A 471 19.75 6.17 15.00
C TYR A 471 18.71 6.99 15.76
N VAL A 472 17.54 7.20 15.17
CA VAL A 472 16.45 8.00 15.76
C VAL A 472 16.01 7.48 17.14
N GLN A 473 15.96 6.16 17.36
CA GLN A 473 15.59 5.57 18.66
C GLN A 473 16.61 5.89 19.76
N HIS A 474 17.89 6.08 19.46
CA HIS A 474 18.88 6.54 20.43
C HIS A 474 18.59 7.99 20.83
N ARG A 475 18.35 8.86 19.86
CA ARG A 475 17.96 10.26 20.11
C ARG A 475 16.65 10.39 20.88
N MET A 476 15.68 9.50 20.63
CA MET A 476 14.44 9.47 21.41
C MET A 476 14.71 9.23 22.89
N ARG A 477 15.56 8.24 23.22
CA ARG A 477 15.92 7.96 24.63
C ARG A 477 16.63 9.13 25.30
N GLU A 478 17.52 9.83 24.60
CA GLU A 478 18.22 11.03 25.12
C GLU A 478 17.25 12.14 25.53
N VAL A 479 16.15 12.29 24.83
CA VAL A 479 15.12 13.33 25.08
C VAL A 479 13.82 12.72 25.66
N GLY A 480 13.90 11.55 26.25
CA GLY A 480 12.74 10.77 26.69
C GLY A 480 11.82 11.52 27.65
N ARG A 481 12.36 12.33 28.56
CA ARG A 481 11.57 13.18 29.47
C ARG A 481 10.65 14.14 28.71
N ASP A 482 11.15 14.72 27.65
CA ASP A 482 10.38 15.68 26.84
C ASP A 482 9.32 14.96 26.01
N ILE A 483 9.65 13.77 25.43
CA ILE A 483 8.66 12.92 24.75
C ILE A 483 7.53 12.56 25.69
N TRP A 484 7.84 12.12 26.92
CA TRP A 484 6.83 11.82 27.93
C TRP A 484 5.95 13.03 28.25
N ALA A 485 6.53 14.21 28.41
CA ALA A 485 5.77 15.45 28.63
C ALA A 485 4.81 15.76 27.47
N TRP A 486 5.26 15.56 26.21
CA TRP A 486 4.41 15.78 25.04
C TRP A 486 3.29 14.75 24.95
N LEU A 487 3.55 13.46 25.30
CA LEU A 487 2.51 12.43 25.34
C LEU A 487 1.41 12.75 26.35
N ASN A 488 1.79 13.29 27.53
CA ASN A 488 0.83 13.74 28.56
C ASN A 488 0.03 14.98 28.11
N ASP A 489 0.60 15.82 27.23
CA ASP A 489 -0.10 16.94 26.58
C ASP A 489 -0.97 16.50 25.39
N GLY A 490 -1.16 15.21 25.22
CA GLY A 490 -2.03 14.63 24.19
C GLY A 490 -1.38 14.49 22.82
N ALA A 491 -0.06 14.49 22.71
CA ALA A 491 0.62 14.33 21.43
C ALA A 491 0.25 13.05 20.70
N HIS A 492 0.17 13.17 19.36
CA HIS A 492 0.09 12.03 18.46
C HIS A 492 1.51 11.69 17.96
N VAL A 493 1.81 10.40 17.88
CA VAL A 493 3.09 9.86 17.42
C VAL A 493 2.90 9.23 16.05
N TYR A 494 3.76 9.61 15.11
CA TYR A 494 3.77 9.08 13.75
C TYR A 494 5.13 8.48 13.43
N VAL A 495 5.14 7.28 12.85
CA VAL A 495 6.35 6.56 12.46
C VAL A 495 6.26 6.23 10.98
N CYS A 496 7.29 6.58 10.19
CA CYS A 496 7.36 6.21 8.79
C CYS A 496 8.77 5.78 8.39
N GLY A 497 8.87 4.70 7.59
CA GLY A 497 10.13 4.16 7.06
C GLY A 497 10.23 2.64 7.18
N ASP A 498 11.43 2.11 7.46
CA ASP A 498 11.72 0.69 7.48
C ASP A 498 10.88 -0.10 8.49
N ALA A 499 10.09 -1.05 7.98
CA ALA A 499 9.19 -1.89 8.77
C ALA A 499 9.92 -2.96 9.61
N GLN A 500 11.05 -3.47 9.11
CA GLN A 500 11.68 -4.66 9.69
C GLN A 500 12.47 -4.37 10.96
N ARG A 501 13.15 -3.24 11.02
CA ARG A 501 14.05 -2.88 12.12
C ARG A 501 13.67 -1.57 12.78
N MET A 502 13.60 -0.49 12.00
CA MET A 502 13.41 0.86 12.53
C MET A 502 12.11 1.01 13.31
N ALA A 503 10.98 0.56 12.77
CA ALA A 503 9.68 0.69 13.43
C ALA A 503 9.64 -0.03 14.79
N LYS A 504 10.21 -1.23 14.87
CA LYS A 504 10.31 -2.02 16.10
C LYS A 504 11.22 -1.36 17.15
N ASP A 505 12.36 -0.84 16.69
CA ASP A 505 13.31 -0.15 17.58
C ASP A 505 12.72 1.15 18.14
N VAL A 506 11.95 1.90 17.31
CA VAL A 506 11.23 3.11 17.71
C VAL A 506 10.14 2.77 18.75
N GLU A 507 9.35 1.73 18.51
CA GLU A 507 8.33 1.28 19.47
C GLU A 507 8.96 0.84 20.80
N THR A 508 10.04 0.07 20.73
CA THR A 508 10.79 -0.35 21.93
C THR A 508 11.31 0.88 22.70
N ALA A 509 11.89 1.85 22.00
CA ALA A 509 12.35 3.09 22.63
C ALA A 509 11.20 3.87 23.27
N LEU A 510 10.03 3.90 22.66
CA LEU A 510 8.86 4.57 23.24
C LEU A 510 8.38 3.86 24.50
N VAL A 511 8.34 2.51 24.53
CA VAL A 511 8.00 1.72 25.72
C VAL A 511 9.02 1.98 26.85
N ASP A 512 10.32 2.00 26.56
CA ASP A 512 11.37 2.32 27.52
C ASP A 512 11.19 3.71 28.13
N ILE A 513 10.88 4.72 27.28
CA ILE A 513 10.62 6.10 27.69
C ILE A 513 9.40 6.19 28.61
N VAL A 514 8.30 5.52 28.27
CA VAL A 514 7.08 5.48 29.09
C VAL A 514 7.37 4.80 30.43
N ALA A 515 8.06 3.68 30.44
CA ALA A 515 8.42 2.99 31.70
C ALA A 515 9.30 3.89 32.59
N GLN A 516 10.36 4.49 32.03
CA GLN A 516 11.32 5.29 32.79
C GLN A 516 10.73 6.61 33.31
N HIS A 517 10.03 7.36 32.45
CA HIS A 517 9.55 8.70 32.79
C HIS A 517 8.11 8.73 33.28
N GLY A 518 7.30 7.71 32.95
CA GLY A 518 5.97 7.51 33.50
C GLY A 518 5.97 6.80 34.86
N GLY A 519 7.13 6.29 35.32
CA GLY A 519 7.26 5.63 36.59
C GLY A 519 6.45 4.33 36.70
N CYS A 520 6.32 3.58 35.61
CA CYS A 520 5.52 2.37 35.54
C CYS A 520 6.37 1.15 35.13
N THR A 521 5.80 -0.04 35.31
CA THR A 521 6.48 -1.28 34.90
C THR A 521 6.56 -1.40 33.38
N PRO A 522 7.49 -2.18 32.81
CA PRO A 522 7.54 -2.41 31.36
C PRO A 522 6.24 -2.99 30.77
N ALA A 523 5.49 -3.79 31.52
CA ALA A 523 4.19 -4.30 31.10
C ALA A 523 3.17 -3.16 30.98
N GLN A 524 3.04 -2.32 31.99
CA GLN A 524 2.16 -1.15 31.97
C GLN A 524 2.55 -0.14 30.87
N ALA A 525 3.84 0.02 30.59
CA ALA A 525 4.32 0.85 29.50
C ALA A 525 3.91 0.30 28.12
N LYS A 526 3.96 -1.02 27.92
CA LYS A 526 3.44 -1.67 26.71
C LYS A 526 1.93 -1.46 26.57
N ASP A 527 1.18 -1.63 27.65
CA ASP A 527 -0.27 -1.39 27.66
C ASP A 527 -0.60 0.07 27.31
N PHE A 528 0.19 1.03 27.81
CA PHE A 528 0.04 2.45 27.46
C PHE A 528 0.28 2.69 25.96
N VAL A 529 1.33 2.11 25.37
CA VAL A 529 1.62 2.24 23.94
C VAL A 529 0.53 1.55 23.11
N ALA A 530 0.02 0.40 23.55
CA ALA A 530 -1.13 -0.27 22.92
C ALA A 530 -2.40 0.61 22.96
N ASP A 531 -2.65 1.29 24.07
CA ASP A 531 -3.75 2.25 24.20
C ASP A 531 -3.58 3.46 23.26
N LEU A 532 -2.35 3.96 23.07
CA LEU A 532 -2.07 5.00 22.08
C LEU A 532 -2.43 4.53 20.66
N LYS A 533 -2.10 3.30 20.30
CA LYS A 533 -2.46 2.68 19.01
C LYS A 533 -3.98 2.57 18.87
N ALA A 534 -4.65 2.00 19.86
CA ALA A 534 -6.11 1.83 19.87
C ALA A 534 -6.87 3.15 19.74
N LYS A 535 -6.32 4.23 20.31
CA LYS A 535 -6.89 5.59 20.23
C LYS A 535 -6.46 6.37 18.98
N GLY A 536 -5.73 5.78 18.05
CA GLY A 536 -5.19 6.45 16.87
C GLY A 536 -4.15 7.53 17.18
N ARG A 537 -3.55 7.50 18.39
CA ARG A 537 -2.48 8.44 18.79
C ARG A 537 -1.07 7.93 18.50
N TYR A 538 -0.93 6.67 18.15
CA TYR A 538 0.29 6.10 17.56
C TYR A 538 -0.09 5.50 16.21
N GLN A 539 0.46 6.05 15.15
CA GLN A 539 0.17 5.62 13.77
C GLN A 539 1.49 5.34 13.03
N ALA A 540 1.52 4.30 12.22
CA ALA A 540 2.71 3.91 11.47
C ALA A 540 2.36 3.68 9.99
N ASP A 541 3.18 4.25 9.11
CA ASP A 541 3.22 4.00 7.66
C ASP A 541 4.61 3.44 7.33
N VAL A 542 4.74 2.11 7.35
CA VAL A 542 6.04 1.41 7.26
C VAL A 542 6.06 0.43 6.10
N TYR A 543 7.22 0.27 5.42
CA TYR A 543 7.40 -0.49 4.19
C TYR A 543 8.74 -1.23 4.11
#